data_9c28672e147d941fe34843b7ffc655f8
#
_entry.id   9c28672e147d941fe34843b7ffc655f8
#
_cell.length_a   1.000
_cell.length_b   1.000
_cell.length_c   1.000
_cell.angle_alpha   90.00
_cell.angle_beta   90.00
_cell.angle_gamma   90.00
#
_symmetry.space_group_name_H-M   'P 1'
#
loop_
_entity.id
_entity.type
_entity.pdbx_description
1 polymer ?
#
loop_
_entity_poly.entity_id
_entity_poly.type
_entity_poly.pdbx_seq_one_letter_code
_entity_poly.pdbx_strand_id
1 'polypeptide(L)'
;KGKEKEGTAIFDLWQQNQEFAGYAKRFIWPLIKGYNFADALKEICMNLFNLSYEQLYGTDSWKNSPTDFNWENMPGWTSDPACPVGNYYHKPGPMTAREFMQYFGTDIMRKINKNVWIDNCIKRINHDQPPIAIISDCRFTNEIEAVKAVGGKVINLTRDPYSGDHSSESDLDSYSNFDGVIDNKNMTIQESCSAFLDMAVDMGITQHIRTINPRLGTASVK
;
A
#
# COMPACT_ATOMS: atom_id res chain seq x y z
N LYS A 1 -13.17 -17.99 24.53
CA LYS A 1 -12.10 -18.94 24.90
C LYS A 1 -11.73 -19.72 23.64
N GLY A 2 -10.84 -19.15 22.83
CA GLY A 2 -10.25 -19.82 21.68
C GLY A 2 -9.19 -20.78 22.18
N LYS A 3 -9.20 -22.01 21.69
CA LYS A 3 -8.15 -23.00 21.95
C LYS A 3 -6.88 -22.52 21.23
N GLU A 4 -5.86 -22.19 22.01
CA GLU A 4 -4.49 -22.06 21.52
C GLU A 4 -4.10 -23.40 20.85
N LYS A 5 -3.88 -23.37 19.54
CA LYS A 5 -3.10 -24.39 18.86
C LYS A 5 -1.64 -23.96 18.96
N GLU A 6 -0.85 -24.75 19.64
CA GLU A 6 0.62 -24.59 19.68
C GLU A 6 1.15 -24.41 18.25
N GLY A 7 1.84 -23.31 18.01
CA GLY A 7 2.79 -23.20 16.93
C GLY A 7 2.65 -22.02 15.97
N THR A 8 1.49 -21.34 15.82
CA THR A 8 1.40 -20.17 14.95
C THR A 8 0.30 -19.22 15.41
N ALA A 9 0.67 -18.16 16.10
CA ALA A 9 -0.24 -17.06 16.37
C ALA A 9 -0.42 -16.25 15.08
N ILE A 10 -1.52 -16.46 14.37
CA ILE A 10 -1.96 -15.58 13.28
C ILE A 10 -2.63 -14.40 13.96
N PHE A 11 -2.00 -13.23 13.88
CA PHE A 11 -2.60 -11.98 14.34
C PHE A 11 -3.46 -11.42 13.21
N ASP A 12 -4.77 -11.34 13.45
CA ASP A 12 -5.67 -10.59 12.58
C ASP A 12 -5.46 -9.09 12.85
N LEU A 13 -4.75 -8.44 11.93
CA LEU A 13 -4.44 -7.00 11.99
C LEU A 13 -5.70 -6.12 11.94
N TRP A 14 -6.85 -6.69 11.55
CA TRP A 14 -8.14 -6.00 11.46
C TRP A 14 -8.94 -6.07 12.77
N GLN A 15 -8.59 -6.96 13.68
CA GLN A 15 -9.15 -6.96 15.01
C GLN A 15 -8.47 -5.88 15.84
N GLN A 16 -9.23 -4.86 16.22
CA GLN A 16 -8.80 -3.86 17.20
C GLN A 16 -8.71 -4.50 18.60
N ASN A 17 -7.80 -5.46 18.74
CA ASN A 17 -7.54 -6.11 20.02
C ASN A 17 -6.49 -5.27 20.78
N GLN A 18 -6.88 -4.70 21.92
CA GLN A 18 -5.97 -3.92 22.77
C GLN A 18 -4.75 -4.74 23.24
N GLU A 19 -4.91 -6.03 23.44
CA GLU A 19 -3.80 -6.93 23.81
C GLU A 19 -2.79 -7.07 22.67
N PHE A 20 -3.27 -7.24 21.42
CA PHE A 20 -2.40 -7.26 20.24
C PHE A 20 -1.70 -5.92 20.05
N ALA A 21 -2.41 -4.80 20.15
CA ALA A 21 -1.82 -3.48 20.00
C ALA A 21 -0.71 -3.24 21.06
N GLY A 22 -0.92 -3.68 22.30
CA GLY A 22 0.07 -3.63 23.35
C GLY A 22 1.32 -4.48 23.05
N TYR A 23 1.12 -5.70 22.56
CA TYR A 23 2.20 -6.59 22.14
C TYR A 23 2.97 -6.02 20.95
N ALA A 24 2.24 -5.59 19.89
CA ALA A 24 2.84 -5.05 18.68
C ALA A 24 3.64 -3.78 18.96
N LYS A 25 3.13 -2.87 19.79
CA LYS A 25 3.83 -1.66 20.22
C LYS A 25 5.17 -1.96 20.91
N ARG A 26 5.24 -3.05 21.65
CA ARG A 26 6.43 -3.43 22.41
C ARG A 26 7.44 -4.25 21.59
N PHE A 27 6.98 -5.13 20.71
CA PHE A 27 7.82 -6.17 20.11
C PHE A 27 7.87 -6.16 18.58
N ILE A 28 6.87 -5.58 17.91
CA ILE A 28 6.79 -5.59 16.43
C ILE A 28 7.10 -4.19 15.87
N TRP A 29 6.31 -3.18 16.24
CA TRP A 29 6.43 -1.84 15.63
C TRP A 29 7.76 -1.13 15.84
N PRO A 30 8.54 -1.38 16.90
CA PRO A 30 9.91 -0.87 16.98
C PRO A 30 10.87 -1.48 15.94
N LEU A 31 10.53 -2.64 15.36
CA LEU A 31 11.38 -3.36 14.41
C LEU A 31 10.88 -3.25 12.96
N ILE A 32 9.57 -3.25 12.78
CA ILE A 32 8.92 -3.26 11.46
C ILE A 32 7.85 -2.19 11.42
N LYS A 33 7.92 -1.29 10.45
CA LYS A 33 6.91 -0.25 10.25
C LYS A 33 6.35 -0.29 8.84
N GLY A 34 5.02 -0.26 8.72
CA GLY A 34 4.30 -0.17 7.45
C GLY A 34 4.19 1.27 6.98
N TYR A 35 4.31 1.45 5.66
CA TYR A 35 4.13 2.71 4.95
C TYR A 35 3.33 2.46 3.68
N ASN A 36 2.65 3.50 3.19
CA ASN A 36 2.04 3.48 1.88
C ASN A 36 2.38 4.78 1.15
N PHE A 37 2.57 4.72 -0.17
CA PHE A 37 2.71 5.91 -1.00
C PHE A 37 1.45 6.78 -0.92
N ALA A 38 0.28 6.14 -0.81
CA ALA A 38 -1.01 6.83 -0.70
C ALA A 38 -1.31 7.43 0.69
N ASP A 39 -0.46 7.26 1.71
CA ASP A 39 -0.76 7.78 3.06
C ASP A 39 -0.96 9.29 3.06
N ALA A 40 -0.03 10.05 2.46
CA ALA A 40 -0.14 11.50 2.40
C ALA A 40 -1.35 11.98 1.58
N LEU A 41 -1.68 11.27 0.48
CA LEU A 41 -2.90 11.52 -0.28
C LEU A 41 -4.14 11.37 0.59
N LYS A 42 -4.24 10.27 1.35
CA LYS A 42 -5.37 10.01 2.24
C LYS A 42 -5.48 11.04 3.36
N GLU A 43 -4.35 11.43 3.96
CA GLU A 43 -4.31 12.50 4.97
C GLU A 43 -4.84 13.83 4.39
N ILE A 44 -4.45 14.21 3.17
CA ILE A 44 -4.97 15.39 2.48
C ILE A 44 -6.48 15.26 2.22
N CYS A 45 -6.92 14.10 1.72
CA CYS A 45 -8.33 13.84 1.43
C CYS A 45 -9.19 13.93 2.69
N MET A 46 -8.70 13.44 3.82
CA MET A 46 -9.38 13.53 5.10
C MET A 46 -9.44 14.96 5.63
N ASN A 47 -8.30 15.65 5.65
CA ASN A 47 -8.15 16.93 6.34
C ASN A 47 -8.69 18.12 5.54
N LEU A 48 -8.59 18.09 4.21
CA LEU A 48 -8.98 19.21 3.35
C LEU A 48 -10.30 18.96 2.62
N PHE A 49 -10.63 17.71 2.33
CA PHE A 49 -11.80 17.36 1.51
C PHE A 49 -12.88 16.60 2.28
N ASN A 50 -12.74 16.45 3.60
CA ASN A 50 -13.71 15.82 4.50
C ASN A 50 -14.11 14.38 4.10
N LEU A 51 -13.25 13.64 3.40
CA LEU A 51 -13.50 12.22 3.19
C LEU A 51 -13.38 11.48 4.52
N SER A 52 -14.31 10.56 4.79
CA SER A 52 -14.30 9.82 6.04
C SER A 52 -13.16 8.78 6.09
N TYR A 53 -12.82 8.36 7.30
CA TYR A 53 -11.86 7.29 7.50
C TYR A 53 -12.28 6.00 6.77
N GLU A 54 -13.56 5.65 6.81
CA GLU A 54 -14.12 4.49 6.14
C GLU A 54 -13.99 4.58 4.62
N GLN A 55 -14.19 5.77 4.04
CA GLN A 55 -14.01 6.01 2.60
C GLN A 55 -12.56 5.84 2.15
N LEU A 56 -11.59 6.12 3.02
CA LEU A 56 -10.15 6.06 2.72
C LEU A 56 -9.51 4.70 3.04
N TYR A 57 -9.92 4.08 4.15
CA TYR A 57 -9.30 2.86 4.69
C TYR A 57 -10.26 1.69 4.83
N GLY A 58 -11.57 1.90 4.64
CA GLY A 58 -12.59 0.86 4.77
C GLY A 58 -12.65 -0.12 3.61
N THR A 59 -13.75 -0.86 3.55
CA THR A 59 -14.03 -1.85 2.51
C THR A 59 -14.25 -1.20 1.14
N ASP A 60 -14.29 -2.01 0.07
CA ASP A 60 -14.58 -1.51 -1.27
C ASP A 60 -15.95 -0.83 -1.36
N SER A 61 -16.93 -1.29 -0.59
CA SER A 61 -18.25 -0.62 -0.50
C SER A 61 -18.11 0.83 -0.03
N TRP A 62 -17.30 1.08 0.99
CA TRP A 62 -17.03 2.44 1.47
C TRP A 62 -16.23 3.26 0.49
N LYS A 63 -15.18 2.69 -0.11
CA LYS A 63 -14.35 3.38 -1.11
C LYS A 63 -15.15 3.75 -2.37
N ASN A 64 -16.15 2.96 -2.72
CA ASN A 64 -17.05 3.21 -3.84
C ASN A 64 -18.34 3.97 -3.41
N SER A 65 -18.42 4.45 -2.18
CA SER A 65 -19.52 5.34 -1.77
C SER A 65 -19.33 6.74 -2.36
N PRO A 66 -20.45 7.45 -2.65
CA PRO A 66 -20.38 8.80 -3.22
C PRO A 66 -19.78 9.80 -2.23
N THR A 67 -19.17 10.84 -2.78
CA THR A 67 -18.69 12.02 -2.07
C THR A 67 -19.57 13.23 -2.40
N ASP A 68 -19.28 14.37 -1.77
CA ASP A 68 -19.92 15.65 -2.09
C ASP A 68 -19.35 16.31 -3.37
N PHE A 69 -18.37 15.66 -4.03
CA PHE A 69 -17.75 16.14 -5.24
C PHE A 69 -18.43 15.57 -6.48
N ASN A 70 -18.62 16.42 -7.50
CA ASN A 70 -19.14 16.02 -8.79
C ASN A 70 -18.11 16.19 -9.89
N TRP A 71 -18.09 15.28 -10.86
CA TRP A 71 -17.17 15.29 -11.98
C TRP A 71 -17.19 16.61 -12.76
N GLU A 72 -18.38 17.15 -13.06
CA GLU A 72 -18.56 18.40 -13.82
C GLU A 72 -17.95 19.63 -13.14
N ASN A 73 -17.61 19.55 -11.86
CA ASN A 73 -16.97 20.65 -11.12
C ASN A 73 -15.44 20.50 -11.05
N MET A 74 -14.89 19.40 -11.60
CA MET A 74 -13.45 19.13 -11.51
C MET A 74 -12.66 19.86 -12.60
N PRO A 75 -11.46 20.39 -12.28
CA PRO A 75 -10.57 20.99 -13.27
C PRO A 75 -10.27 20.04 -14.42
N GLY A 76 -10.42 20.51 -15.65
CA GLY A 76 -10.15 19.70 -16.85
C GLY A 76 -11.22 18.67 -17.18
N TRP A 77 -12.36 18.68 -16.50
CA TRP A 77 -13.48 17.81 -16.86
C TRP A 77 -14.08 18.16 -18.21
N THR A 78 -14.55 17.17 -18.94
CA THR A 78 -15.30 17.31 -20.17
C THR A 78 -16.34 16.19 -20.32
N SER A 79 -17.49 16.54 -20.88
CA SER A 79 -18.48 15.55 -21.31
C SER A 79 -18.27 15.05 -22.75
N ASP A 80 -17.29 15.60 -23.47
CA ASP A 80 -16.97 15.24 -24.83
C ASP A 80 -15.88 14.17 -24.86
N PRO A 81 -16.19 12.92 -25.27
CA PRO A 81 -15.20 11.84 -25.37
C PRO A 81 -14.14 12.09 -26.46
N ALA A 82 -14.40 13.01 -27.41
CA ALA A 82 -13.45 13.39 -28.47
C ALA A 82 -12.53 14.57 -28.07
N CYS A 83 -12.60 15.02 -26.82
CA CYS A 83 -11.82 16.16 -26.34
C CYS A 83 -10.31 15.85 -26.34
N PRO A 84 -9.44 16.84 -26.67
CA PRO A 84 -8.00 16.63 -26.76
C PRO A 84 -7.35 16.14 -25.47
N VAL A 85 -6.21 15.45 -25.62
CA VAL A 85 -5.36 14.95 -24.55
C VAL A 85 -5.13 16.03 -23.46
N GLY A 86 -5.43 15.68 -22.22
CA GLY A 86 -5.24 16.58 -21.06
C GLY A 86 -6.54 16.91 -20.31
N ASN A 87 -7.69 16.63 -20.91
CA ASN A 87 -8.98 16.73 -20.23
C ASN A 87 -9.49 15.34 -19.80
N TYR A 88 -10.33 15.34 -18.77
CA TYR A 88 -10.89 14.11 -18.21
C TYR A 88 -12.32 13.93 -18.69
N TYR A 89 -12.51 12.96 -19.59
CA TYR A 89 -13.86 12.56 -19.98
C TYR A 89 -14.50 11.73 -18.89
N HIS A 90 -15.61 12.19 -18.39
CA HIS A 90 -16.49 11.44 -17.49
C HIS A 90 -17.93 11.92 -17.63
N LYS A 91 -18.88 11.03 -17.34
CA LYS A 91 -20.29 11.45 -17.22
C LYS A 91 -20.44 12.37 -16.01
N PRO A 92 -21.29 13.42 -16.08
CA PRO A 92 -21.56 14.27 -14.94
C PRO A 92 -22.20 13.45 -13.79
N GLY A 93 -22.00 13.89 -12.57
CA GLY A 93 -22.55 13.26 -11.37
C GLY A 93 -21.53 13.11 -10.24
N PRO A 94 -21.96 12.54 -9.09
CA PRO A 94 -21.13 12.44 -7.92
C PRO A 94 -19.96 11.47 -8.15
N MET A 95 -18.77 11.88 -7.67
CA MET A 95 -17.59 11.05 -7.62
C MET A 95 -17.68 10.10 -6.42
N THR A 96 -17.24 8.87 -6.58
CA THR A 96 -16.93 8.00 -5.44
C THR A 96 -15.63 8.45 -4.77
N ALA A 97 -15.41 8.04 -3.52
CA ALA A 97 -14.17 8.34 -2.81
C ALA A 97 -12.94 7.76 -3.55
N ARG A 98 -13.07 6.58 -4.18
CA ARG A 98 -12.03 5.97 -5.00
C ARG A 98 -11.70 6.82 -6.22
N GLU A 99 -12.70 7.25 -6.97
CA GLU A 99 -12.53 8.10 -8.16
C GLU A 99 -11.91 9.45 -7.78
N PHE A 100 -12.36 10.05 -6.69
CA PHE A 100 -11.76 11.30 -6.21
C PHE A 100 -10.28 11.13 -5.86
N MET A 101 -9.91 10.06 -5.13
CA MET A 101 -8.50 9.79 -4.80
C MET A 101 -7.65 9.51 -6.05
N GLN A 102 -8.17 8.76 -7.03
CA GLN A 102 -7.47 8.48 -8.29
C GLN A 102 -7.27 9.77 -9.10
N TYR A 103 -8.33 10.56 -9.27
CA TYR A 103 -8.27 11.82 -9.97
C TYR A 103 -7.31 12.81 -9.28
N PHE A 104 -7.53 13.10 -8.00
CA PHE A 104 -6.70 14.05 -7.26
C PHE A 104 -5.25 13.58 -7.14
N GLY A 105 -5.06 12.32 -6.78
CA GLY A 105 -3.73 11.74 -6.53
C GLY A 105 -2.89 11.57 -7.79
N THR A 106 -3.49 11.07 -8.87
CA THR A 106 -2.78 10.75 -10.11
C THR A 106 -2.90 11.89 -11.12
N ASP A 107 -4.13 12.28 -11.43
CA ASP A 107 -4.37 13.19 -12.55
C ASP A 107 -4.07 14.65 -12.23
N ILE A 108 -4.05 15.03 -10.97
CA ILE A 108 -3.68 16.39 -10.54
C ILE A 108 -2.28 16.40 -9.93
N MET A 109 -2.09 15.73 -8.81
CA MET A 109 -0.86 15.86 -8.02
C MET A 109 0.37 15.29 -8.72
N ARG A 110 0.28 14.13 -9.36
CA ARG A 110 1.42 13.55 -10.10
C ARG A 110 1.73 14.28 -11.40
N LYS A 111 0.80 15.08 -11.95
CA LYS A 111 1.11 16.00 -13.05
C LYS A 111 1.90 17.24 -12.60
N ILE A 112 1.68 17.67 -11.37
CA ILE A 112 2.47 18.77 -10.77
C ILE A 112 3.87 18.26 -10.42
N ASN A 113 3.95 17.13 -9.74
CA ASN A 113 5.22 16.44 -9.42
C ASN A 113 5.01 14.93 -9.48
N LYS A 114 5.61 14.27 -10.48
CA LYS A 114 5.48 12.83 -10.69
C LYS A 114 5.85 12.00 -9.45
N ASN A 115 6.77 12.48 -8.63
CA ASN A 115 7.31 11.76 -7.49
C ASN A 115 6.75 12.25 -6.14
N VAL A 116 5.69 13.09 -6.14
CA VAL A 116 5.20 13.74 -4.90
C VAL A 116 4.93 12.75 -3.75
N TRP A 117 4.33 11.61 -4.05
CA TRP A 117 4.00 10.57 -3.05
C TRP A 117 5.22 9.76 -2.65
N ILE A 118 6.12 9.50 -3.60
CA ILE A 118 7.40 8.82 -3.39
C ILE A 118 8.28 9.63 -2.45
N ASP A 119 8.49 10.91 -2.79
CA ASP A 119 9.34 11.81 -2.01
C ASP A 119 8.84 11.93 -0.57
N ASN A 120 7.51 12.02 -0.40
CA ASN A 120 6.89 12.04 0.93
C ASN A 120 7.12 10.73 1.70
N CYS A 121 6.86 9.59 1.08
CA CYS A 121 7.02 8.28 1.71
C CYS A 121 8.48 8.03 2.14
N ILE A 122 9.43 8.25 1.23
CA ILE A 122 10.88 8.10 1.52
C ILE A 122 11.33 9.07 2.61
N LYS A 123 10.85 10.31 2.58
CA LYS A 123 11.14 11.30 3.63
C LYS A 123 10.64 10.84 5.00
N ARG A 124 9.44 10.24 5.07
CA ARG A 124 8.88 9.68 6.31
C ARG A 124 9.72 8.50 6.81
N ILE A 125 10.10 7.58 5.93
CA ILE A 125 10.97 6.44 6.28
C ILE A 125 12.31 6.94 6.83
N ASN A 126 12.93 7.91 6.15
CA ASN A 126 14.20 8.50 6.58
C ASN A 126 14.10 9.26 7.90
N HIS A 127 12.95 9.86 8.20
CA HIS A 127 12.71 10.51 9.49
C HIS A 127 12.54 9.49 10.62
N ASP A 128 11.75 8.44 10.37
CA ASP A 128 11.40 7.44 11.37
C ASP A 128 12.52 6.42 11.62
N GLN A 129 13.37 6.19 10.62
CA GLN A 129 14.50 5.24 10.62
C GLN A 129 14.15 3.85 11.20
N PRO A 130 13.07 3.21 10.79
CA PRO A 130 12.74 1.88 11.27
C PRO A 130 13.78 0.88 10.77
N PRO A 131 14.11 -0.16 11.56
CA PRO A 131 15.00 -1.25 11.11
C PRO A 131 14.52 -1.92 9.82
N ILE A 132 13.20 -2.09 9.68
CA ILE A 132 12.55 -2.57 8.46
C ILE A 132 11.35 -1.67 8.14
N ALA A 133 11.33 -1.11 6.93
CA ALA A 133 10.20 -0.44 6.33
C ALA A 133 9.53 -1.37 5.32
N ILE A 134 8.20 -1.49 5.39
CA ILE A 134 7.40 -2.23 4.40
C ILE A 134 6.46 -1.25 3.71
N ILE A 135 6.52 -1.18 2.38
CA ILE A 135 5.60 -0.41 1.55
C ILE A 135 4.68 -1.41 0.85
N SER A 136 3.36 -1.29 1.04
CA SER A 136 2.40 -2.31 0.58
C SER A 136 1.56 -1.93 -0.63
N ASP A 137 1.70 -0.71 -1.17
CA ASP A 137 0.86 -0.18 -2.24
C ASP A 137 1.65 0.35 -3.46
N CYS A 138 2.79 -0.27 -3.76
CA CYS A 138 3.58 0.06 -4.93
C CYS A 138 2.82 -0.32 -6.22
N ARG A 139 2.54 0.65 -7.10
CA ARG A 139 1.71 0.50 -8.29
C ARG A 139 2.32 1.10 -9.56
N PHE A 140 3.40 1.86 -9.44
CA PHE A 140 4.01 2.56 -10.56
C PHE A 140 5.49 2.21 -10.69
N THR A 141 5.96 2.15 -11.95
CA THR A 141 7.37 1.86 -12.25
C THR A 141 8.33 2.82 -11.54
N ASN A 142 8.02 4.12 -11.48
CA ASN A 142 8.86 5.08 -10.80
C ASN A 142 8.89 4.90 -9.27
N GLU A 143 7.87 4.28 -8.67
CA GLU A 143 7.86 3.89 -7.25
C GLU A 143 8.84 2.75 -7.01
N ILE A 144 8.81 1.72 -7.88
CA ILE A 144 9.77 0.60 -7.84
C ILE A 144 11.20 1.12 -7.94
N GLU A 145 11.48 1.95 -8.94
CA GLU A 145 12.83 2.48 -9.17
C GLU A 145 13.33 3.32 -7.98
N ALA A 146 12.44 4.09 -7.36
CA ALA A 146 12.79 4.87 -6.18
C ALA A 146 13.09 3.99 -4.96
N VAL A 147 12.32 2.92 -4.72
CA VAL A 147 12.59 1.95 -3.66
C VAL A 147 13.94 1.27 -3.89
N LYS A 148 14.23 0.83 -5.11
CA LYS A 148 15.51 0.22 -5.47
C LYS A 148 16.68 1.18 -5.32
N ALA A 149 16.50 2.45 -5.70
CA ALA A 149 17.54 3.47 -5.59
C ALA A 149 18.01 3.70 -4.14
N VAL A 150 17.15 3.47 -3.16
CA VAL A 150 17.52 3.54 -1.73
C VAL A 150 17.92 2.18 -1.13
N GLY A 151 18.14 1.16 -1.97
CA GLY A 151 18.57 -0.18 -1.56
C GLY A 151 17.44 -1.10 -1.10
N GLY A 152 16.19 -0.68 -1.28
CA GLY A 152 15.02 -1.51 -0.98
C GLY A 152 14.86 -2.67 -1.98
N LYS A 153 14.06 -3.66 -1.60
CA LYS A 153 13.72 -4.83 -2.41
C LYS A 153 12.25 -4.79 -2.78
N VAL A 154 11.91 -5.18 -4.01
CA VAL A 154 10.54 -5.16 -4.52
C VAL A 154 10.11 -6.57 -4.90
N ILE A 155 9.06 -7.05 -4.24
CA ILE A 155 8.48 -8.37 -4.42
C ILE A 155 7.12 -8.22 -5.10
N ASN A 156 6.93 -8.89 -6.23
CA ASN A 156 5.65 -8.96 -6.92
C ASN A 156 4.79 -10.11 -6.39
N LEU A 157 3.53 -9.81 -6.07
CA LEU A 157 2.49 -10.78 -5.76
C LEU A 157 1.59 -10.94 -6.98
N THR A 158 1.43 -12.16 -7.51
CA THR A 158 0.73 -12.37 -8.79
C THR A 158 -0.78 -12.41 -8.69
N ARG A 159 -1.35 -12.46 -7.45
CA ARG A 159 -2.80 -12.36 -7.28
C ARG A 159 -3.26 -10.94 -7.57
N ASP A 160 -4.05 -10.80 -8.61
CA ASP A 160 -4.73 -9.56 -8.95
C ASP A 160 -6.24 -9.74 -8.71
N PRO A 161 -6.77 -9.29 -7.57
CA PRO A 161 -8.19 -9.40 -7.25
C PRO A 161 -9.04 -8.34 -7.96
N TYR A 162 -8.42 -7.34 -8.59
CA TYR A 162 -9.11 -6.20 -9.18
C TYR A 162 -8.55 -5.88 -10.56
N SER A 163 -9.37 -6.00 -11.59
CA SER A 163 -9.09 -5.47 -12.92
C SER A 163 -9.72 -4.08 -13.05
N GLY A 164 -8.93 -3.05 -13.28
CA GLY A 164 -9.39 -1.67 -13.49
C GLY A 164 -8.69 -1.03 -14.69
N ASP A 165 -9.38 -0.14 -15.40
CA ASP A 165 -8.83 0.56 -16.58
C ASP A 165 -7.98 1.79 -16.21
N HIS A 166 -7.86 2.14 -14.93
CA HIS A 166 -7.08 3.30 -14.51
C HIS A 166 -5.57 3.00 -14.55
N SER A 167 -4.76 3.99 -14.95
CA SER A 167 -3.30 3.86 -15.08
C SER A 167 -2.60 3.36 -13.82
N SER A 168 -3.18 3.62 -12.63
CA SER A 168 -2.65 3.10 -11.37
C SER A 168 -2.83 1.59 -11.18
N GLU A 169 -3.61 0.94 -12.05
CA GLU A 169 -3.86 -0.50 -12.00
C GLU A 169 -3.07 -1.28 -13.07
N SER A 170 -2.55 -0.60 -14.10
CA SER A 170 -1.92 -1.24 -15.28
C SER A 170 -0.46 -0.86 -15.54
N ASP A 171 0.12 0.11 -14.82
CA ASP A 171 1.49 0.61 -15.09
C ASP A 171 2.58 -0.47 -14.90
N LEU A 172 2.32 -1.49 -14.08
CA LEU A 172 3.25 -2.57 -13.81
C LEU A 172 3.08 -3.82 -14.68
N ASP A 173 2.08 -3.89 -15.56
CA ASP A 173 1.78 -5.09 -16.35
C ASP A 173 2.96 -5.52 -17.24
N SER A 174 3.73 -4.56 -17.73
CA SER A 174 4.92 -4.80 -18.57
C SER A 174 6.24 -4.83 -17.78
N TYR A 175 6.20 -4.58 -16.47
CA TYR A 175 7.41 -4.53 -15.65
C TYR A 175 7.84 -5.92 -15.21
N SER A 176 9.11 -6.29 -15.40
CA SER A 176 9.63 -7.62 -15.09
C SER A 176 10.83 -7.63 -14.16
N ASN A 177 11.41 -6.46 -13.83
CA ASN A 177 12.64 -6.37 -13.04
C ASN A 177 12.32 -6.29 -11.52
N PHE A 178 11.53 -7.25 -11.01
CA PHE A 178 11.31 -7.42 -9.57
C PHE A 178 12.49 -8.15 -8.91
N ASP A 179 12.73 -7.91 -7.62
CA ASP A 179 13.74 -8.67 -6.87
C ASP A 179 13.24 -10.07 -6.51
N GLY A 180 11.92 -10.26 -6.42
CA GLY A 180 11.28 -11.55 -6.23
C GLY A 180 9.85 -11.55 -6.75
N VAL A 181 9.33 -12.74 -7.03
CA VAL A 181 7.94 -12.96 -7.45
C VAL A 181 7.36 -14.10 -6.62
N ILE A 182 6.19 -13.87 -6.04
CA ILE A 182 5.43 -14.90 -5.32
C ILE A 182 4.13 -15.13 -6.10
N ASP A 183 4.00 -16.33 -6.68
CA ASP A 183 2.75 -16.73 -7.31
C ASP A 183 1.73 -17.18 -6.25
N ASN A 184 1.01 -16.20 -5.73
CA ASN A 184 0.04 -16.40 -4.66
C ASN A 184 -1.41 -16.55 -5.13
N LYS A 185 -1.65 -16.78 -6.43
CA LYS A 185 -3.02 -16.89 -7.01
C LYS A 185 -3.88 -17.91 -6.28
N ASN A 186 -3.31 -19.08 -5.95
CA ASN A 186 -4.02 -20.19 -5.31
C ASN A 186 -3.59 -20.41 -3.84
N MET A 187 -2.76 -19.51 -3.28
CA MET A 187 -2.28 -19.63 -1.91
C MET A 187 -3.31 -19.08 -0.92
N THR A 188 -3.39 -19.69 0.24
CA THR A 188 -4.01 -19.07 1.41
C THR A 188 -3.17 -17.88 1.88
N ILE A 189 -3.73 -17.04 2.75
CA ILE A 189 -2.99 -15.93 3.36
C ILE A 189 -1.76 -16.48 4.11
N GLN A 190 -1.91 -17.58 4.83
CA GLN A 190 -0.83 -18.18 5.61
C GLN A 190 0.32 -18.68 4.71
N GLU A 191 0.01 -19.37 3.61
CA GLU A 191 1.01 -19.83 2.64
C GLU A 191 1.72 -18.64 1.98
N SER A 192 0.98 -17.61 1.60
CA SER A 192 1.57 -16.36 1.04
C SER A 192 2.51 -15.68 2.04
N CYS A 193 2.11 -15.60 3.32
CA CYS A 193 2.97 -15.05 4.37
C CYS A 193 4.23 -15.89 4.58
N SER A 194 4.13 -17.23 4.56
CA SER A 194 5.30 -18.09 4.69
C SER A 194 6.26 -17.90 3.51
N ALA A 195 5.75 -17.93 2.28
CA ALA A 195 6.55 -17.69 1.08
C ALA A 195 7.25 -16.32 1.11
N PHE A 196 6.55 -15.27 1.59
CA PHE A 196 7.14 -13.96 1.76
C PHE A 196 8.28 -13.96 2.81
N LEU A 197 8.08 -14.63 3.94
CA LEU A 197 9.10 -14.70 5.00
C LEU A 197 10.35 -15.46 4.53
N ASP A 198 10.17 -16.59 3.83
CA ASP A 198 11.28 -17.37 3.27
C ASP A 198 12.07 -16.51 2.27
N MET A 199 11.38 -15.81 1.37
CA MET A 199 12.01 -14.91 0.41
C MET A 199 12.73 -13.74 1.10
N ALA A 200 12.16 -13.16 2.16
CA ALA A 200 12.78 -12.09 2.93
C ALA A 200 14.06 -12.57 3.66
N VAL A 201 14.09 -13.83 4.11
CA VAL A 201 15.30 -14.47 4.67
C VAL A 201 16.36 -14.62 3.58
N ASP A 202 16.01 -15.15 2.42
CA ASP A 202 16.92 -15.37 1.29
C ASP A 202 17.51 -14.04 0.77
N MET A 203 16.73 -12.98 0.78
CA MET A 203 17.20 -11.63 0.44
C MET A 203 18.04 -10.96 1.54
N GLY A 204 18.22 -11.59 2.69
CA GLY A 204 18.99 -11.06 3.81
C GLY A 204 18.29 -9.96 4.61
N ILE A 205 17.02 -9.66 4.33
CA ILE A 205 16.26 -8.57 5.01
C ILE A 205 16.16 -8.82 6.51
N THR A 206 16.00 -10.07 6.92
CA THR A 206 15.85 -10.45 8.34
C THR A 206 17.14 -10.44 9.15
N GLN A 207 18.31 -10.37 8.51
CA GLN A 207 19.61 -10.35 9.20
C GLN A 207 19.74 -9.11 10.09
N HIS A 208 19.16 -7.98 9.68
CA HIS A 208 19.14 -6.76 10.48
C HIS A 208 18.36 -6.93 11.77
N ILE A 209 17.27 -7.72 11.78
CA ILE A 209 16.49 -8.00 13.01
C ILE A 209 17.32 -8.80 14.01
N ARG A 210 18.10 -9.79 13.56
CA ARG A 210 18.94 -10.61 14.44
C ARG A 210 20.07 -9.80 15.07
N THR A 211 20.58 -8.81 14.38
CA THR A 211 21.63 -7.92 14.91
C THR A 211 21.10 -6.99 16.01
N ILE A 212 19.84 -6.55 15.89
CA ILE A 212 19.20 -5.61 16.83
C ILE A 212 18.60 -6.37 18.03
N ASN A 213 18.12 -7.60 17.84
CA ASN A 213 17.55 -8.41 18.91
C ASN A 213 18.04 -9.88 18.84
N PRO A 214 19.20 -10.18 19.45
CA PRO A 214 19.78 -11.54 19.44
C PRO A 214 18.86 -12.61 20.02
N ARG A 215 17.85 -12.23 20.83
CA ARG A 215 16.91 -13.18 21.45
C ARG A 215 15.86 -13.73 20.49
N LEU A 216 15.62 -13.06 19.34
CA LEU A 216 14.72 -13.59 18.29
C LEU A 216 15.36 -14.70 17.45
N GLY A 217 16.69 -14.89 17.54
CA GLY A 217 17.42 -15.93 16.82
C GLY A 217 17.44 -17.32 17.47
N THR A 218 16.82 -17.49 18.64
CA THR A 218 16.86 -18.77 19.39
C THR A 218 15.54 -19.55 19.37
N ALA A 219 14.52 -19.09 18.67
CA ALA A 219 13.35 -19.91 18.39
C ALA A 219 13.72 -20.95 17.32
N SER A 220 14.26 -22.09 17.77
CA SER A 220 14.50 -23.26 16.95
C SER A 220 13.17 -23.70 16.33
N VAL A 221 13.05 -23.56 15.03
CA VAL A 221 12.01 -24.26 14.26
C VAL A 221 12.33 -25.75 14.39
N LYS A 222 11.55 -26.43 15.20
CA LYS A 222 11.45 -27.89 15.21
C LYS A 222 10.17 -28.31 14.53
#